data_7dbbc8ff3fcd091ddd0e211151c13423
#
_entry.id   7dbbc8ff3fcd091ddd0e211151c13423
#
_cell.length_a   1.000
_cell.length_b   1.000
_cell.length_c   1.000
_cell.angle_alpha   90.00
_cell.angle_beta   90.00
_cell.angle_gamma   90.00
#
_symmetry.space_group_name_H-M   'P 1'
#
loop_
_entity.id
_entity.type
_entity.pdbx_description
1 polymer ?
#
loop_
_entity_poly.entity_id
_entity_poly.type
_entity_poly.pdbx_seq_one_letter_code
_entity_poly.pdbx_strand_id
1 'polypeptide(L)'
;FDGEGQITSAIGYVTSEDLPILYTLEGHGEKEMDSTIKEDIEKANMDIQSLNLLTEGSVPDDADCLFIDSPSTDISEDEKTAIIDYLENGGKAMIFSDYTTEDLPNFDAVLENYGVQREAGIVFEGDNQHYAMQMPYYLVPTINSTDASSETVSGGYYVLVPYAQGIKKMDDVRDTVTINSILTTSDQAYSKTDLNSDTLEKEDGDEAGPFDLGVSITETLDD
;
A
#
# COMPACT_ATOMS: atom_id res chain seq x y z
N PHE A 1 -28.34 -5.02 6.48
CA PHE A 1 -29.06 -4.25 5.45
C PHE A 1 -28.81 -2.77 5.74
N ASP A 2 -27.94 -2.16 4.95
CA ASP A 2 -27.61 -0.73 5.04
C ASP A 2 -28.48 0.07 4.06
N GLY A 3 -29.75 0.25 4.38
CA GLY A 3 -30.68 0.96 3.50
C GLY A 3 -30.45 2.47 3.44
N GLU A 4 -29.86 3.06 4.48
CA GLU A 4 -29.54 4.50 4.52
C GLU A 4 -28.31 4.80 3.64
N GLY A 5 -27.25 4.02 3.78
CA GLY A 5 -26.04 4.16 2.96
C GLY A 5 -26.35 3.99 1.47
N GLN A 6 -27.16 2.99 1.10
CA GLN A 6 -27.55 2.75 -0.29
C GLN A 6 -28.38 3.90 -0.89
N ILE A 7 -29.32 4.48 -0.13
CA ILE A 7 -30.13 5.61 -0.59
C ILE A 7 -29.26 6.86 -0.73
N THR A 8 -28.38 7.12 0.22
CA THR A 8 -27.47 8.28 0.19
C THR A 8 -26.50 8.17 -0.99
N SER A 9 -25.92 6.98 -1.22
CA SER A 9 -25.06 6.70 -2.37
C SER A 9 -25.80 6.90 -3.69
N ALA A 10 -27.04 6.36 -3.81
CA ALA A 10 -27.85 6.53 -5.00
C ALA A 10 -28.21 8.01 -5.29
N ILE A 11 -28.47 8.81 -4.25
CA ILE A 11 -28.71 10.25 -4.41
C ILE A 11 -27.41 10.95 -4.86
N GLY A 12 -26.27 10.63 -4.25
CA GLY A 12 -24.96 11.14 -4.65
C GLY A 12 -24.69 10.83 -6.12
N TYR A 13 -24.88 9.59 -6.55
CA TYR A 13 -24.66 9.15 -7.94
C TYR A 13 -25.47 9.95 -8.95
N VAL A 14 -26.80 10.13 -8.71
CA VAL A 14 -27.67 10.84 -9.68
C VAL A 14 -27.53 12.35 -9.65
N THR A 15 -26.83 12.91 -8.67
CA THR A 15 -26.60 14.36 -8.52
C THR A 15 -25.15 14.78 -8.86
N SER A 16 -24.22 13.83 -8.97
CA SER A 16 -22.85 14.09 -9.41
C SER A 16 -22.79 14.10 -10.95
N GLU A 17 -22.18 15.11 -11.53
CA GLU A 17 -21.95 15.19 -12.97
C GLU A 17 -20.70 14.41 -13.37
N ASP A 18 -19.69 14.33 -12.47
CA ASP A 18 -18.47 13.55 -12.63
C ASP A 18 -18.22 12.70 -11.37
N LEU A 19 -17.97 11.41 -11.56
CA LEU A 19 -17.58 10.51 -10.49
C LEU A 19 -16.06 10.40 -10.47
N PRO A 20 -15.44 10.37 -9.27
CA PRO A 20 -14.01 10.09 -9.18
C PRO A 20 -13.68 8.72 -9.78
N ILE A 21 -12.54 8.62 -10.47
CA ILE A 21 -12.12 7.40 -11.15
C ILE A 21 -10.87 6.83 -10.48
N LEU A 22 -10.98 5.57 -10.03
CA LEU A 22 -9.87 4.76 -9.59
C LEU A 22 -9.37 3.90 -10.75
N TYR A 23 -8.13 4.11 -11.19
CA TYR A 23 -7.50 3.24 -12.16
C TYR A 23 -6.70 2.14 -11.49
N THR A 24 -6.98 0.89 -11.83
CA THR A 24 -6.21 -0.28 -11.37
C THR A 24 -5.17 -0.65 -12.41
N LEU A 25 -3.89 -0.60 -12.01
CA LEU A 25 -2.79 -1.03 -12.89
C LEU A 25 -2.90 -2.53 -13.18
N GLU A 26 -2.66 -2.91 -14.43
CA GLU A 26 -2.63 -4.30 -14.88
C GLU A 26 -1.52 -4.51 -15.92
N GLY A 27 -1.04 -5.75 -16.01
CA GLY A 27 -0.02 -6.15 -17.00
C GLY A 27 1.23 -6.78 -16.38
N HIS A 28 1.40 -6.68 -15.04
CA HIS A 28 2.60 -7.16 -14.33
C HIS A 28 2.26 -8.24 -13.30
N GLY A 29 1.10 -8.90 -13.46
CA GLY A 29 0.63 -9.95 -12.56
C GLY A 29 0.13 -9.43 -11.22
N GLU A 30 -0.40 -8.21 -11.22
CA GLU A 30 -1.09 -7.60 -10.10
C GLU A 30 -2.26 -8.47 -9.63
N LYS A 31 -2.58 -8.38 -8.35
CA LYS A 31 -3.74 -9.07 -7.79
C LYS A 31 -5.03 -8.39 -8.23
N GLU A 32 -6.04 -9.22 -8.49
CA GLU A 32 -7.39 -8.67 -8.67
C GLU A 32 -7.91 -8.14 -7.34
N MET A 33 -8.44 -6.92 -7.36
CA MET A 33 -9.12 -6.33 -6.20
C MET A 33 -10.29 -7.20 -5.76
N ASP A 34 -10.38 -7.47 -4.45
CA ASP A 34 -11.48 -8.27 -3.88
C ASP A 34 -12.84 -7.65 -4.20
N SER A 35 -13.82 -8.52 -4.46
CA SER A 35 -15.17 -8.07 -4.84
C SER A 35 -15.85 -7.21 -3.78
N THR A 36 -15.58 -7.46 -2.50
CA THR A 36 -16.13 -6.66 -1.40
C THR A 36 -15.56 -5.25 -1.40
N ILE A 37 -14.26 -5.12 -1.68
CA ILE A 37 -13.59 -3.81 -1.80
C ILE A 37 -14.14 -3.06 -3.01
N LYS A 38 -14.29 -3.73 -4.16
CA LYS A 38 -14.93 -3.13 -5.35
C LYS A 38 -16.33 -2.60 -5.05
N GLU A 39 -17.17 -3.42 -4.41
CA GLU A 39 -18.52 -3.00 -4.02
C GLU A 39 -18.52 -1.80 -3.07
N ASP A 40 -17.55 -1.69 -2.15
CA ASP A 40 -17.49 -0.57 -1.20
C ASP A 40 -16.99 0.71 -1.89
N ILE A 41 -16.06 0.62 -2.84
CA ILE A 41 -15.61 1.73 -3.69
C ILE A 41 -16.77 2.23 -4.56
N GLU A 42 -17.50 1.34 -5.21
CA GLU A 42 -18.68 1.69 -6.02
C GLU A 42 -19.79 2.34 -5.17
N LYS A 43 -20.03 1.85 -3.93
CA LYS A 43 -20.95 2.49 -2.97
C LYS A 43 -20.48 3.88 -2.54
N ALA A 44 -19.18 4.14 -2.56
CA ALA A 44 -18.63 5.48 -2.33
C ALA A 44 -18.75 6.39 -3.57
N ASN A 45 -19.42 5.93 -4.63
CA ASN A 45 -19.59 6.63 -5.91
C ASN A 45 -18.26 6.93 -6.62
N MET A 46 -17.32 6.00 -6.57
CA MET A 46 -16.12 6.00 -7.41
C MET A 46 -16.29 4.97 -8.53
N ASP A 47 -15.87 5.32 -9.74
CA ASP A 47 -15.75 4.38 -10.85
C ASP A 47 -14.42 3.65 -10.79
N ILE A 48 -14.38 2.38 -11.22
CA ILE A 48 -13.14 1.57 -11.26
C ILE A 48 -12.87 1.19 -12.72
N GLN A 49 -11.70 1.59 -13.20
CA GLN A 49 -11.25 1.26 -14.56
C GLN A 49 -9.90 0.57 -14.53
N SER A 50 -9.67 -0.36 -15.48
CA SER A 50 -8.35 -0.98 -15.68
C SER A 50 -7.44 -0.06 -16.48
N LEU A 51 -6.16 -0.05 -16.13
CA LEU A 51 -5.12 0.70 -16.84
C LEU A 51 -3.95 -0.22 -17.19
N ASN A 52 -3.64 -0.32 -18.47
CA ASN A 52 -2.44 -0.98 -18.95
C ASN A 52 -1.50 0.06 -19.58
N LEU A 53 -0.48 0.46 -18.82
CA LEU A 53 0.46 1.50 -19.23
C LEU A 53 1.30 1.13 -20.45
N LEU A 54 1.51 -0.17 -20.71
CA LEU A 54 2.20 -0.62 -21.94
C LEU A 54 1.44 -0.23 -23.21
N THR A 55 0.11 -0.12 -23.12
CA THR A 55 -0.74 0.24 -24.24
C THR A 55 -1.13 1.72 -24.27
N GLU A 56 -1.40 2.29 -23.11
CA GLU A 56 -1.86 3.69 -22.97
C GLU A 56 -0.69 4.69 -22.94
N GLY A 57 0.47 4.27 -22.41
CA GLY A 57 1.70 5.08 -22.37
C GLY A 57 1.74 6.16 -21.29
N SER A 58 0.61 6.50 -20.67
CA SER A 58 0.51 7.45 -19.56
C SER A 58 -0.70 7.14 -18.68
N VAL A 59 -0.70 7.62 -17.45
CA VAL A 59 -1.91 7.61 -16.60
C VAL A 59 -2.89 8.63 -17.18
N PRO A 60 -4.18 8.29 -17.35
CA PRO A 60 -5.19 9.20 -17.88
C PRO A 60 -5.34 10.48 -17.04
N ASP A 61 -5.62 11.61 -17.70
CA ASP A 61 -5.79 12.92 -17.04
C ASP A 61 -7.00 12.96 -16.09
N ASP A 62 -7.95 12.05 -16.25
CA ASP A 62 -9.14 11.92 -15.41
C ASP A 62 -8.96 10.95 -14.25
N ALA A 63 -7.75 10.46 -14.03
CA ALA A 63 -7.44 9.58 -12.90
C ALA A 63 -7.40 10.36 -11.58
N ASP A 64 -8.34 10.08 -10.69
CA ASP A 64 -8.33 10.63 -9.33
C ASP A 64 -7.42 9.83 -8.39
N CYS A 65 -7.22 8.54 -8.66
CA CYS A 65 -6.31 7.68 -7.92
C CYS A 65 -5.82 6.51 -8.79
N LEU A 66 -4.54 6.18 -8.67
CA LEU A 66 -3.95 4.98 -9.24
C LEU A 66 -3.83 3.91 -8.14
N PHE A 67 -4.34 2.70 -8.42
CA PHE A 67 -4.25 1.56 -7.55
C PHE A 67 -3.28 0.53 -8.14
N ILE A 68 -2.24 0.16 -7.38
CA ILE A 68 -1.24 -0.85 -7.77
C ILE A 68 -1.24 -1.92 -6.69
N ASP A 69 -1.61 -3.16 -7.04
CA ASP A 69 -1.69 -4.26 -6.09
C ASP A 69 -0.66 -5.35 -6.39
N SER A 70 0.45 -5.26 -5.71
CA SER A 70 1.43 -6.34 -5.59
C SER A 70 1.88 -6.91 -6.94
N PRO A 71 2.50 -6.11 -7.83
CA PRO A 71 3.01 -6.62 -9.10
C PRO A 71 3.99 -7.76 -8.85
N SER A 72 3.86 -8.84 -9.61
CA SER A 72 4.73 -10.02 -9.51
C SER A 72 5.88 -10.02 -10.52
N THR A 73 5.85 -9.11 -11.49
CA THR A 73 6.92 -8.81 -12.44
C THR A 73 7.16 -7.30 -12.49
N ASP A 74 8.40 -6.90 -12.82
CA ASP A 74 8.74 -5.50 -12.84
C ASP A 74 8.02 -4.71 -13.94
N ILE A 75 7.71 -3.46 -13.65
CA ILE A 75 7.22 -2.50 -14.63
C ILE A 75 8.38 -2.05 -15.53
N SER A 76 8.09 -1.54 -16.71
CA SER A 76 9.11 -0.98 -17.59
C SER A 76 9.60 0.41 -17.13
N GLU A 77 10.73 0.85 -17.69
CA GLU A 77 11.28 2.21 -17.44
C GLU A 77 10.28 3.31 -17.85
N ASP A 78 9.56 3.10 -18.97
CA ASP A 78 8.58 4.08 -19.47
C ASP A 78 7.35 4.14 -18.54
N GLU A 79 6.89 3.00 -18.01
CA GLU A 79 5.78 2.94 -17.06
C GLU A 79 6.15 3.56 -15.72
N LYS A 80 7.35 3.28 -15.21
CA LYS A 80 7.89 3.96 -14.02
C LYS A 80 7.83 5.48 -14.20
N THR A 81 8.31 5.97 -15.34
CA THR A 81 8.30 7.40 -15.65
C THR A 81 6.87 7.93 -15.68
N ALA A 82 5.94 7.24 -16.33
CA ALA A 82 4.54 7.66 -16.40
C ALA A 82 3.87 7.72 -15.01
N ILE A 83 4.18 6.77 -14.11
CA ILE A 83 3.64 6.77 -12.74
C ILE A 83 4.23 7.94 -11.95
N ILE A 84 5.55 8.17 -12.02
CA ILE A 84 6.20 9.27 -11.32
C ILE A 84 5.69 10.61 -11.83
N ASP A 85 5.60 10.80 -13.14
CA ASP A 85 5.07 12.02 -13.75
C ASP A 85 3.64 12.32 -13.29
N TYR A 86 2.77 11.29 -13.24
CA TYR A 86 1.40 11.43 -12.72
C TYR A 86 1.40 11.90 -11.26
N LEU A 87 2.19 11.29 -10.41
CA LEU A 87 2.26 11.62 -8.99
C LEU A 87 2.86 13.02 -8.76
N GLU A 88 3.93 13.39 -9.47
CA GLU A 88 4.57 14.71 -9.39
C GLU A 88 3.64 15.85 -9.89
N ASN A 89 2.66 15.53 -10.72
CA ASN A 89 1.61 16.46 -11.15
C ASN A 89 0.38 16.48 -10.22
N GLY A 90 0.49 15.96 -9.02
CA GLY A 90 -0.58 15.99 -8.00
C GLY A 90 -1.50 14.78 -8.01
N GLY A 91 -1.18 13.75 -8.77
CA GLY A 91 -1.87 12.47 -8.77
C GLY A 91 -1.78 11.78 -7.41
N LYS A 92 -2.70 10.85 -7.15
CA LYS A 92 -2.76 10.08 -5.90
C LYS A 92 -2.60 8.61 -6.23
N ALA A 93 -1.93 7.85 -5.35
CA ALA A 93 -1.84 6.42 -5.51
C ALA A 93 -2.06 5.68 -4.19
N MET A 94 -2.58 4.47 -4.31
CA MET A 94 -2.59 3.45 -3.28
C MET A 94 -1.80 2.26 -3.81
N ILE A 95 -0.68 1.95 -3.14
CA ILE A 95 0.27 0.94 -3.61
C ILE A 95 0.41 -0.14 -2.55
N PHE A 96 0.18 -1.37 -2.93
CA PHE A 96 0.46 -2.55 -2.13
C PHE A 96 1.64 -3.32 -2.72
N SER A 97 2.42 -3.94 -1.86
CA SER A 97 3.53 -4.79 -2.22
C SER A 97 3.53 -6.04 -1.35
N ASP A 98 3.51 -7.19 -1.97
CA ASP A 98 3.72 -8.48 -1.30
C ASP A 98 5.20 -8.83 -1.28
N TYR A 99 5.54 -9.76 -0.38
CA TYR A 99 6.85 -10.39 -0.44
C TYR A 99 7.04 -11.11 -1.78
N THR A 100 8.15 -10.83 -2.43
CA THR A 100 8.60 -11.52 -3.64
C THR A 100 10.10 -11.74 -3.62
N THR A 101 10.56 -12.79 -4.29
CA THR A 101 11.98 -13.04 -4.55
C THR A 101 12.42 -12.47 -5.91
N GLU A 102 11.48 -11.95 -6.70
CA GLU A 102 11.77 -11.31 -7.97
C GLU A 102 12.31 -9.90 -7.75
N ASP A 103 13.29 -9.51 -8.55
CA ASP A 103 13.80 -8.15 -8.57
C ASP A 103 12.82 -7.26 -9.34
N LEU A 104 12.37 -6.18 -8.70
CA LEU A 104 11.44 -5.20 -9.27
C LEU A 104 12.05 -3.79 -9.26
N PRO A 105 13.19 -3.55 -9.94
CA PRO A 105 13.97 -2.33 -9.78
C PRO A 105 13.22 -1.07 -10.24
N ASN A 106 12.35 -1.14 -11.23
CA ASN A 106 11.57 0.02 -11.67
C ASN A 106 10.42 0.31 -10.71
N PHE A 107 9.74 -0.74 -10.22
CA PHE A 107 8.70 -0.59 -9.19
C PHE A 107 9.31 -0.04 -7.89
N ASP A 108 10.45 -0.57 -7.45
CA ASP A 108 11.17 -0.07 -6.28
C ASP A 108 11.58 1.40 -6.45
N ALA A 109 12.01 1.79 -7.65
CA ALA A 109 12.37 3.18 -7.93
C ALA A 109 11.18 4.16 -7.81
N VAL A 110 9.93 3.73 -8.06
CA VAL A 110 8.74 4.53 -7.76
C VAL A 110 8.63 4.78 -6.26
N LEU A 111 8.82 3.75 -5.43
CA LEU A 111 8.76 3.86 -3.98
C LEU A 111 9.90 4.73 -3.44
N GLU A 112 11.11 4.54 -3.94
CA GLU A 112 12.31 5.29 -3.57
C GLU A 112 12.19 6.78 -3.93
N ASN A 113 11.52 7.11 -5.04
CA ASN A 113 11.25 8.51 -5.41
C ASN A 113 10.44 9.24 -4.33
N TYR A 114 9.71 8.51 -3.51
CA TYR A 114 8.92 9.04 -2.38
C TYR A 114 9.53 8.68 -1.01
N GLY A 115 10.79 8.27 -0.99
CA GLY A 115 11.58 8.11 0.23
C GLY A 115 11.30 6.84 1.03
N VAL A 116 10.79 5.78 0.39
CA VAL A 116 10.57 4.49 1.04
C VAL A 116 11.14 3.34 0.22
N GLN A 117 11.58 2.29 0.92
CA GLN A 117 12.12 1.07 0.33
C GLN A 117 11.42 -0.15 0.95
N ARG A 118 11.33 -1.24 0.20
CA ARG A 118 10.95 -2.54 0.75
C ARG A 118 12.13 -3.16 1.49
N GLU A 119 11.92 -3.62 2.73
CA GLU A 119 12.94 -4.37 3.47
C GLU A 119 13.07 -5.79 2.93
N ALA A 120 14.28 -6.37 3.04
CA ALA A 120 14.49 -7.76 2.67
C ALA A 120 13.80 -8.71 3.66
N GLY A 121 13.26 -9.82 3.16
CA GLY A 121 12.67 -10.87 3.99
C GLY A 121 11.21 -10.65 4.33
N ILE A 122 10.71 -11.49 5.24
CA ILE A 122 9.35 -11.42 5.80
C ILE A 122 9.47 -11.03 7.26
N VAL A 123 8.59 -10.13 7.70
CA VAL A 123 8.55 -9.67 9.09
C VAL A 123 7.88 -10.72 9.97
N PHE A 124 8.54 -11.04 11.07
CA PHE A 124 8.07 -11.89 12.16
C PHE A 124 7.95 -11.05 13.43
N GLU A 125 6.93 -11.30 14.20
CA GLU A 125 6.67 -10.59 15.44
C GLU A 125 7.14 -11.42 16.64
N GLY A 126 7.97 -10.83 17.49
CA GLY A 126 8.45 -11.47 18.73
C GLY A 126 7.50 -11.28 19.91
N ASP A 127 6.65 -10.27 19.89
CA ASP A 127 5.65 -10.03 20.92
C ASP A 127 4.33 -10.76 20.61
N ASN A 128 3.92 -11.66 21.47
CA ASN A 128 2.72 -12.48 21.31
C ASN A 128 1.39 -11.69 21.36
N GLN A 129 1.42 -10.41 21.70
CA GLN A 129 0.26 -9.53 21.63
C GLN A 129 0.09 -8.91 20.24
N HIS A 130 1.10 -8.99 19.37
CA HIS A 130 1.16 -8.39 18.07
C HIS A 130 1.11 -9.38 16.90
N TYR A 131 0.74 -10.65 17.17
CA TYR A 131 0.45 -11.61 16.11
C TYR A 131 -0.74 -12.51 16.46
N ALA A 132 -1.35 -13.11 15.44
CA ALA A 132 -2.52 -13.96 15.56
C ALA A 132 -2.20 -15.44 15.30
N MET A 133 -3.15 -16.33 15.66
CA MET A 133 -3.13 -17.77 15.32
C MET A 133 -1.86 -18.52 15.78
N GLN A 134 -1.12 -18.00 16.76
CA GLN A 134 0.17 -18.52 17.21
C GLN A 134 1.23 -18.60 16.08
N MET A 135 1.09 -17.74 15.07
CA MET A 135 2.00 -17.67 13.93
C MET A 135 2.62 -16.27 13.88
N PRO A 136 3.92 -16.09 14.15
CA PRO A 136 4.56 -14.80 14.30
C PRO A 136 4.59 -13.97 12.99
N TYR A 137 4.29 -14.55 11.85
CA TYR A 137 4.14 -13.89 10.55
C TYR A 137 2.68 -13.52 10.20
N TYR A 138 1.72 -13.73 11.11
CA TYR A 138 0.35 -13.21 11.05
C TYR A 138 0.27 -11.96 11.93
N LEU A 139 0.77 -10.86 11.42
CA LEU A 139 1.01 -9.65 12.19
C LEU A 139 -0.30 -8.93 12.54
N VAL A 140 -0.38 -8.43 13.77
CA VAL A 140 -1.41 -7.52 14.26
C VAL A 140 -0.73 -6.23 14.69
N PRO A 141 -0.36 -5.37 13.73
CA PRO A 141 0.41 -4.17 14.01
C PRO A 141 -0.38 -3.14 14.83
N THR A 142 0.35 -2.23 15.45
CA THR A 142 -0.23 -1.01 15.99
C THR A 142 -0.69 -0.11 14.85
N ILE A 143 -1.93 0.36 14.93
CA ILE A 143 -2.47 1.35 13.98
C ILE A 143 -2.21 2.73 14.58
N ASN A 144 -1.35 3.51 13.95
CA ASN A 144 -1.04 4.88 14.37
C ASN A 144 -2.11 5.83 13.81
N SER A 145 -2.48 6.84 14.60
CA SER A 145 -3.46 7.83 14.18
C SER A 145 -2.82 8.84 13.23
N THR A 146 -3.23 8.79 11.98
CA THR A 146 -2.89 9.75 10.92
C THR A 146 -4.18 10.22 10.25
N ASP A 147 -4.11 11.16 9.33
CA ASP A 147 -5.30 11.59 8.58
C ASP A 147 -5.94 10.42 7.81
N ALA A 148 -5.12 9.46 7.34
CA ALA A 148 -5.59 8.29 6.61
C ALA A 148 -6.17 7.17 7.51
N SER A 149 -5.85 7.13 8.81
CA SER A 149 -6.16 6.01 9.71
C SER A 149 -6.97 6.37 10.95
N SER A 150 -7.26 7.65 11.16
CA SER A 150 -7.92 8.17 12.37
C SER A 150 -9.28 7.52 12.65
N GLU A 151 -10.07 7.24 11.62
CA GLU A 151 -11.37 6.58 11.76
C GLU A 151 -11.22 5.12 12.18
N THR A 152 -10.24 4.40 11.62
CA THR A 152 -9.92 3.01 11.98
C THR A 152 -9.51 2.91 13.45
N VAL A 153 -8.65 3.82 13.91
CA VAL A 153 -8.22 3.91 15.32
C VAL A 153 -9.42 4.20 16.22
N SER A 154 -10.25 5.17 15.85
CA SER A 154 -11.43 5.57 16.62
C SER A 154 -12.46 4.46 16.72
N GLY A 155 -12.58 3.62 15.69
CA GLY A 155 -13.45 2.46 15.64
C GLY A 155 -12.97 1.26 16.46
N GLY A 156 -11.71 1.28 16.94
CA GLY A 156 -11.11 0.18 17.69
C GLY A 156 -10.91 -1.09 16.86
N TYR A 157 -10.68 -0.93 15.55
CA TYR A 157 -10.44 -2.05 14.65
C TYR A 157 -9.00 -2.57 14.77
N TYR A 158 -8.83 -3.83 14.41
CA TYR A 158 -7.53 -4.48 14.24
C TYR A 158 -7.31 -4.80 12.76
N VAL A 159 -6.05 -4.72 12.34
CA VAL A 159 -5.65 -5.13 11.00
C VAL A 159 -4.80 -6.39 11.12
N LEU A 160 -5.07 -7.39 10.30
CA LEU A 160 -4.26 -8.59 10.18
C LEU A 160 -3.45 -8.49 8.88
N VAL A 161 -2.12 -8.53 9.01
CA VAL A 161 -1.19 -8.42 7.88
C VAL A 161 -0.30 -9.67 7.84
N PRO A 162 -0.66 -10.68 7.05
CA PRO A 162 0.12 -11.90 6.95
C PRO A 162 1.28 -11.74 5.95
N TYR A 163 2.43 -12.35 6.25
CA TYR A 163 3.59 -12.45 5.35
C TYR A 163 4.12 -11.12 4.80
N ALA A 164 4.05 -10.06 5.60
CA ALA A 164 4.44 -8.73 5.18
C ALA A 164 5.96 -8.55 5.05
N GLN A 165 6.37 -7.74 4.07
CA GLN A 165 7.68 -7.08 4.09
C GLN A 165 7.62 -5.81 4.95
N GLY A 166 8.75 -5.45 5.56
CA GLY A 166 8.89 -4.16 6.20
C GLY A 166 9.05 -3.05 5.16
N ILE A 167 8.68 -1.85 5.56
CA ILE A 167 8.93 -0.61 4.81
C ILE A 167 9.98 0.18 5.57
N LYS A 168 11.05 0.55 4.89
CA LYS A 168 12.12 1.40 5.41
C LYS A 168 12.00 2.81 4.86
N LYS A 169 12.01 3.79 5.75
CA LYS A 169 12.15 5.19 5.36
C LYS A 169 13.61 5.49 5.02
N MET A 170 13.84 6.18 3.91
CA MET A 170 15.15 6.61 3.49
C MET A 170 15.60 7.85 4.27
N ASP A 171 16.90 8.00 4.47
CA ASP A 171 17.48 9.17 5.15
C ASP A 171 17.52 10.41 4.24
N ASP A 172 17.64 10.20 2.93
CA ASP A 172 17.73 11.27 1.92
C ASP A 172 16.40 11.40 1.17
N VAL A 173 15.48 12.16 1.76
CA VAL A 173 14.14 12.42 1.23
C VAL A 173 13.99 13.91 0.96
N ARG A 174 13.30 14.28 -0.12
CA ARG A 174 13.00 15.69 -0.44
C ARG A 174 12.30 16.38 0.74
N ASP A 175 12.66 17.62 1.04
CA ASP A 175 12.05 18.41 2.13
C ASP A 175 10.53 18.63 1.94
N THR A 176 10.03 18.49 0.71
CA THR A 176 8.62 18.58 0.35
C THR A 176 7.80 17.34 0.71
N VAL A 177 8.48 16.20 0.97
CA VAL A 177 7.87 14.91 1.25
C VAL A 177 7.76 14.67 2.76
N THR A 178 6.57 14.30 3.21
CA THR A 178 6.30 13.90 4.60
C THR A 178 5.80 12.46 4.63
N ILE A 179 6.47 11.60 5.43
CA ILE A 179 6.14 10.18 5.57
C ILE A 179 5.64 9.89 6.98
N ASN A 180 4.39 9.46 7.12
CA ASN A 180 3.78 9.09 8.38
C ASN A 180 3.54 7.58 8.44
N SER A 181 3.95 6.93 9.54
CA SER A 181 3.68 5.52 9.78
C SER A 181 2.20 5.31 10.08
N ILE A 182 1.53 4.44 9.34
CA ILE A 182 0.14 4.01 9.59
C ILE A 182 0.12 2.73 10.42
N LEU A 183 0.89 1.73 10.01
CA LEU A 183 0.98 0.43 10.66
C LEU A 183 2.42 0.17 11.09
N THR A 184 2.63 -0.16 12.37
CA THR A 184 3.97 -0.45 12.90
C THR A 184 3.97 -1.72 13.74
N THR A 185 5.05 -2.48 13.64
CA THR A 185 5.31 -3.65 14.51
C THR A 185 5.78 -3.23 15.90
N SER A 186 5.95 -4.19 16.81
CA SER A 186 6.63 -3.97 18.07
C SER A 186 8.16 -3.88 17.88
N ASP A 187 8.86 -3.42 18.93
CA ASP A 187 10.34 -3.41 18.99
C ASP A 187 10.95 -4.83 19.01
N GLN A 188 10.13 -5.86 19.19
CA GLN A 188 10.58 -7.26 19.23
C GLN A 188 10.47 -7.94 17.86
N ALA A 189 9.93 -7.24 16.86
CA ALA A 189 9.84 -7.76 15.50
C ALA A 189 11.22 -7.90 14.85
N TYR A 190 11.31 -8.79 13.87
CA TYR A 190 12.52 -8.99 13.05
C TYR A 190 12.12 -9.40 11.64
N SER A 191 12.94 -9.02 10.67
CA SER A 191 12.75 -9.44 9.27
C SER A 191 13.61 -10.65 9.00
N LYS A 192 12.97 -11.79 8.71
CA LYS A 192 13.65 -13.05 8.44
C LYS A 192 13.93 -13.16 6.94
N THR A 193 15.22 -13.24 6.60
CA THR A 193 15.70 -13.33 5.21
C THR A 193 15.92 -14.76 4.75
N ASP A 194 16.30 -15.67 5.66
CA ASP A 194 16.38 -17.11 5.35
C ASP A 194 15.07 -17.81 5.67
N LEU A 195 14.18 -17.88 4.70
CA LEU A 195 12.88 -18.55 4.84
C LEU A 195 12.95 -20.08 4.76
N ASN A 196 14.14 -20.66 4.53
CA ASN A 196 14.37 -22.12 4.56
C ASN A 196 14.86 -22.58 5.94
N SER A 197 15.08 -21.67 6.89
CA SER A 197 15.46 -22.01 8.24
C SER A 197 14.36 -22.79 8.95
N ASP A 198 14.76 -23.81 9.73
CA ASP A 198 13.83 -24.64 10.52
C ASP A 198 13.30 -23.92 11.77
N THR A 199 13.84 -22.73 12.10
CA THR A 199 13.42 -21.95 13.27
C THR A 199 12.60 -20.71 12.87
N LEU A 200 11.57 -20.42 13.69
CA LEU A 200 10.81 -19.18 13.63
C LEU A 200 11.39 -18.09 14.55
N GLU A 201 12.47 -18.38 15.28
CA GLU A 201 13.14 -17.40 16.13
C GLU A 201 14.11 -16.56 15.31
N LYS A 202 14.42 -15.36 15.84
CA LYS A 202 15.41 -14.47 15.26
C LYS A 202 16.78 -15.13 15.22
N GLU A 203 17.45 -15.05 14.07
CA GLU A 203 18.79 -15.58 13.84
C GLU A 203 19.80 -14.45 13.58
N ASP A 204 21.08 -14.81 13.60
CA ASP A 204 22.15 -13.88 13.21
C ASP A 204 21.99 -13.51 11.73
N GLY A 205 21.84 -12.21 11.46
CA GLY A 205 21.61 -11.67 10.11
C GLY A 205 20.19 -11.22 9.86
N ASP A 206 19.23 -11.57 10.73
CA ASP A 206 17.88 -11.02 10.68
C ASP A 206 17.86 -9.57 11.17
N GLU A 207 17.28 -8.68 10.39
CA GLU A 207 17.13 -7.26 10.74
C GLU A 207 16.20 -7.11 11.95
N ALA A 208 16.53 -6.19 12.85
CA ALA A 208 15.69 -5.92 14.02
C ALA A 208 14.70 -4.79 13.73
N GLY A 209 13.44 -4.96 14.20
CA GLY A 209 12.40 -3.94 14.16
C GLY A 209 12.65 -2.75 15.12
N PRO A 210 11.68 -1.85 15.27
CA PRO A 210 10.35 -1.95 14.66
C PRO A 210 10.36 -1.69 13.15
N PHE A 211 9.34 -2.21 12.45
CA PHE A 211 9.13 -1.97 11.03
C PHE A 211 7.83 -1.21 10.78
N ASP A 212 7.83 -0.33 9.80
CA ASP A 212 6.58 0.12 9.19
C ASP A 212 6.05 -0.98 8.26
N LEU A 213 4.74 -1.23 8.30
CA LEU A 213 4.02 -2.14 7.39
C LEU A 213 3.05 -1.37 6.50
N GLY A 214 2.85 -0.11 6.79
CA GLY A 214 2.04 0.81 6.02
C GLY A 214 2.38 2.25 6.37
N VAL A 215 2.51 3.07 5.36
CA VAL A 215 2.83 4.50 5.49
C VAL A 215 1.88 5.35 4.65
N SER A 216 1.63 6.58 5.07
CA SER A 216 1.06 7.61 4.21
C SER A 216 2.14 8.61 3.85
N ILE A 217 2.20 8.97 2.57
CA ILE A 217 3.18 9.90 2.04
C ILE A 217 2.42 11.07 1.43
N THR A 218 2.83 12.27 1.80
CA THR A 218 2.30 13.51 1.23
C THR A 218 3.45 14.35 0.74
N GLU A 219 3.31 14.92 -0.45
CA GLU A 219 4.24 15.89 -1.00
C GLU A 219 3.56 17.23 -1.16
N THR A 220 4.23 18.30 -0.73
CA THR A 220 3.77 19.67 -0.96
C THR A 220 4.32 20.13 -2.30
N LEU A 221 3.44 20.36 -3.26
CA LEU A 221 3.81 20.90 -4.56
C LEU A 221 3.84 22.43 -4.48
N ASP A 222 4.89 23.03 -5.04
CA ASP A 222 4.96 24.49 -5.19
C ASP A 222 3.98 24.94 -6.28
N ASP A 223 3.20 25.98 -6.00
CA ASP A 223 2.24 26.62 -6.94
C ASP A 223 2.95 27.34 -8.11
#